data_ad146383a1cf330685e23272bd6efe8e
#
_entry.id   ad146383a1cf330685e23272bd6efe8e
#
_cell.length_a   1.000
_cell.length_b   1.000
_cell.length_c   1.000
_cell.angle_alpha   90.00
_cell.angle_beta   90.00
_cell.angle_gamma   90.00
#
_symmetry.space_group_name_H-M   'P 1'
#
loop_
_entity.id
_entity.type
_entity.pdbx_description
1 polymer ?
#
loop_
_entity_poly.entity_id
_entity_poly.type
_entity_poly.pdbx_seq_one_letter_code
_entity_poly.pdbx_strand_id
1 'polypeptide(L)'
;MPNIHVRMPERARRQAAFRESKRSWARVRSVPLVVLCAALLALLYTGNARPVRAERPDVLVFAAASLKTALDEINTQWHERTGKRAVISYAASSALAKQIEQGAPADIFISADEDWMNYLAERKLIRPETRLDLIGNRLVLISSKGADLQVNIAPGFPLLSLLGQGRLAIANTDAVPAGKYGRAALEALGVWQSVKDRLAQAENVRAALLMVSRGEAPLGIVYESDAASDPNVSRVGTFPENTHPRIVYPIAVTASSAKPAATVFVDMLKTPEARSKFEKEGFTILK
;
A
#
# COMPACT_ATOMS: atom_id res chain seq x y z
N MET A 1 -67.88 -37.46 28.77
CA MET A 1 -68.15 -38.25 27.55
C MET A 1 -67.14 -39.36 27.47
N PRO A 2 -67.54 -40.66 27.41
CA PRO A 2 -66.67 -41.81 27.66
C PRO A 2 -65.88 -42.19 26.38
N ASN A 3 -64.59 -42.59 26.65
CA ASN A 3 -63.67 -43.17 25.68
C ASN A 3 -64.13 -44.61 25.29
N ILE A 4 -64.40 -44.81 24.04
CA ILE A 4 -64.68 -46.13 23.49
C ILE A 4 -63.36 -46.72 22.97
N HIS A 5 -62.83 -47.70 23.71
CA HIS A 5 -61.73 -48.57 23.26
C HIS A 5 -62.27 -49.69 22.38
N VAL A 6 -62.04 -49.60 21.08
CA VAL A 6 -62.33 -50.70 20.13
C VAL A 6 -61.15 -51.69 20.16
N ARG A 7 -61.32 -52.85 20.74
CA ARG A 7 -60.38 -53.98 20.66
C ARG A 7 -60.49 -54.68 19.30
N MET A 8 -59.42 -54.67 18.55
CA MET A 8 -59.34 -55.50 17.34
C MET A 8 -59.11 -56.99 17.67
N PRO A 9 -59.70 -57.89 16.92
CA PRO A 9 -59.62 -59.34 17.15
C PRO A 9 -58.23 -59.88 16.76
N GLU A 10 -57.76 -60.85 17.55
CA GLU A 10 -56.41 -61.46 17.58
C GLU A 10 -55.96 -62.08 16.23
N ARG A 11 -56.88 -62.43 15.34
CA ARG A 11 -56.57 -62.94 13.98
C ARG A 11 -55.97 -61.90 13.02
N ALA A 12 -56.26 -60.64 13.23
CA ALA A 12 -55.72 -59.56 12.40
C ALA A 12 -54.26 -59.25 12.73
N ARG A 13 -53.83 -59.49 13.97
CA ARG A 13 -52.42 -59.28 14.42
C ARG A 13 -51.44 -60.32 13.86
N ARG A 14 -51.92 -61.56 13.64
CA ARG A 14 -51.04 -62.63 13.12
C ARG A 14 -50.74 -62.52 11.62
N GLN A 15 -51.64 -61.92 10.85
CA GLN A 15 -51.43 -61.74 9.41
C GLN A 15 -50.57 -60.54 9.07
N ALA A 16 -50.54 -59.50 9.92
CA ALA A 16 -49.65 -58.36 9.76
C ALA A 16 -48.18 -58.73 10.01
N ALA A 17 -47.89 -59.53 11.06
CA ALA A 17 -46.54 -59.96 11.42
C ALA A 17 -45.89 -60.89 10.35
N PHE A 18 -46.69 -61.66 9.61
CA PHE A 18 -46.17 -62.58 8.58
C PHE A 18 -45.87 -61.89 7.24
N ARG A 19 -46.42 -60.69 7.01
CA ARG A 19 -46.11 -59.88 5.82
C ARG A 19 -44.84 -58.99 5.97
N GLU A 20 -44.45 -58.63 7.17
CA GLU A 20 -43.23 -57.86 7.41
C GLU A 20 -41.94 -58.70 7.33
N SER A 21 -42.02 -60.00 7.67
CA SER A 21 -40.86 -60.90 7.63
C SER A 21 -40.34 -61.22 6.21
N LYS A 22 -41.10 -61.04 5.16
CA LYS A 22 -40.68 -61.33 3.77
C LYS A 22 -40.14 -60.12 2.99
N ARG A 23 -40.08 -58.91 3.59
CA ARG A 23 -39.58 -57.71 2.91
C ARG A 23 -38.12 -57.32 3.27
N SER A 24 -37.45 -58.04 4.14
CA SER A 24 -36.09 -57.66 4.63
C SER A 24 -34.92 -58.30 3.88
N TRP A 25 -35.15 -59.18 2.86
CA TRP A 25 -34.05 -59.92 2.20
C TRP A 25 -33.83 -59.59 0.75
N ALA A 26 -34.31 -58.46 0.26
CA ALA A 26 -34.04 -58.05 -1.13
C ALA A 26 -33.66 -56.57 -1.27
N ARG A 27 -32.62 -56.15 -0.56
CA ARG A 27 -31.88 -54.90 -0.88
C ARG A 27 -30.38 -55.09 -0.70
N VAL A 28 -29.80 -55.99 -1.45
CA VAL A 28 -28.41 -55.82 -1.87
C VAL A 28 -28.43 -54.68 -2.88
N ARG A 29 -28.17 -53.48 -2.38
CA ARG A 29 -27.95 -52.31 -3.24
C ARG A 29 -26.69 -52.59 -4.05
N SER A 30 -26.83 -52.97 -5.27
CA SER A 30 -25.77 -52.83 -6.27
C SER A 30 -25.41 -51.35 -6.34
N VAL A 31 -24.31 -50.97 -5.78
CA VAL A 31 -23.69 -49.64 -5.98
C VAL A 31 -23.41 -49.58 -7.49
N PRO A 32 -24.05 -48.71 -8.26
CA PRO A 32 -23.85 -48.66 -9.71
C PRO A 32 -22.35 -48.42 -9.94
N LEU A 33 -21.78 -49.19 -10.85
CA LEU A 33 -20.38 -49.12 -11.31
C LEU A 33 -19.95 -47.68 -11.59
N VAL A 34 -20.89 -46.82 -11.98
CA VAL A 34 -20.70 -45.38 -12.22
C VAL A 34 -20.25 -44.61 -10.99
N VAL A 35 -20.73 -44.96 -9.77
CA VAL A 35 -20.32 -44.29 -8.51
C VAL A 35 -18.90 -44.70 -8.14
N LEU A 36 -18.51 -45.95 -8.40
CA LEU A 36 -17.14 -46.42 -8.17
C LEU A 36 -16.14 -45.77 -9.14
N CYS A 37 -16.53 -45.63 -10.42
CA CYS A 37 -15.69 -44.93 -11.40
C CYS A 37 -15.57 -43.43 -11.12
N ALA A 38 -16.62 -42.76 -10.65
CA ALA A 38 -16.59 -41.36 -10.26
C ALA A 38 -15.68 -41.12 -9.03
N ALA A 39 -15.71 -42.05 -8.06
CA ALA A 39 -14.83 -41.97 -6.88
C ALA A 39 -13.34 -42.20 -7.24
N LEU A 40 -13.06 -43.13 -8.16
CA LEU A 40 -11.71 -43.36 -8.68
C LEU A 40 -11.17 -42.20 -9.52
N LEU A 41 -12.01 -41.55 -10.34
CA LEU A 41 -11.65 -40.34 -11.08
C LEU A 41 -11.43 -39.15 -10.14
N ALA A 42 -12.21 -38.97 -9.08
CA ALA A 42 -12.01 -37.93 -8.06
C ALA A 42 -10.67 -38.14 -7.31
N LEU A 43 -10.28 -39.38 -6.99
CA LEU A 43 -8.99 -39.72 -6.38
C LEU A 43 -7.79 -39.46 -7.30
N LEU A 44 -7.94 -39.61 -8.60
CA LEU A 44 -6.89 -39.29 -9.58
C LEU A 44 -6.73 -37.76 -9.79
N TYR A 45 -7.79 -36.97 -9.59
CA TYR A 45 -7.74 -35.50 -9.69
C TYR A 45 -7.17 -34.81 -8.45
N THR A 46 -7.22 -35.43 -7.26
CA THR A 46 -6.69 -34.82 -6.03
C THR A 46 -5.18 -35.01 -5.85
N GLY A 47 -4.53 -35.79 -6.72
CA GLY A 47 -3.14 -36.20 -6.53
C GLY A 47 -2.06 -35.17 -6.89
N ASN A 48 -2.37 -34.04 -7.55
CA ASN A 48 -1.34 -33.12 -8.06
C ASN A 48 -1.56 -31.61 -7.77
N ALA A 49 -2.48 -31.25 -6.92
CA ALA A 49 -2.52 -29.89 -6.40
C ALA A 49 -1.36 -29.72 -5.41
N ARG A 50 -0.14 -29.55 -5.90
CA ARG A 50 0.94 -29.02 -5.05
C ARG A 50 0.44 -27.69 -4.52
N PRO A 51 0.40 -27.47 -3.17
CA PRO A 51 0.09 -26.16 -2.66
C PRO A 51 1.08 -25.19 -3.29
N VAL A 52 0.60 -24.21 -4.05
CA VAL A 52 1.44 -23.09 -4.50
C VAL A 52 1.84 -22.38 -3.22
N ARG A 53 2.98 -22.81 -2.68
CA ARG A 53 3.60 -22.12 -1.54
C ARG A 53 3.99 -20.76 -2.11
N ALA A 54 3.24 -19.73 -1.77
CA ALA A 54 3.61 -18.37 -2.11
C ALA A 54 5.06 -18.18 -1.63
N GLU A 55 6.00 -18.09 -2.58
CA GLU A 55 7.40 -17.88 -2.25
C GLU A 55 7.49 -16.59 -1.45
N ARG A 56 8.04 -16.69 -0.24
CA ARG A 56 8.28 -15.52 0.59
C ARG A 56 9.24 -14.60 -0.17
N PRO A 57 8.98 -13.29 -0.23
CA PRO A 57 9.91 -12.39 -0.88
C PRO A 57 11.28 -12.43 -0.18
N ASP A 58 12.35 -12.30 -0.97
CA ASP A 58 13.70 -12.19 -0.42
C ASP A 58 13.84 -10.95 0.45
N VAL A 59 13.17 -9.87 0.07
CA VAL A 59 13.13 -8.60 0.81
C VAL A 59 11.71 -8.02 0.79
N LEU A 60 11.23 -7.57 1.94
CA LEU A 60 10.01 -6.78 2.07
C LEU A 60 10.38 -5.33 2.43
N VAL A 61 10.07 -4.40 1.54
CA VAL A 61 10.39 -2.98 1.68
C VAL A 61 9.13 -2.20 2.01
N PHE A 62 9.17 -1.39 3.05
CA PHE A 62 8.15 -0.39 3.34
C PHE A 62 8.69 0.98 2.91
N ALA A 63 8.10 1.57 1.88
CA ALA A 63 8.62 2.79 1.24
C ALA A 63 7.55 3.88 1.13
N ALA A 64 7.96 5.13 1.33
CA ALA A 64 7.11 6.29 1.10
C ALA A 64 6.51 6.27 -0.31
N ALA A 65 5.21 6.60 -0.44
CA ALA A 65 4.43 6.48 -1.67
C ALA A 65 5.03 7.21 -2.87
N SER A 66 5.70 8.34 -2.64
CA SER A 66 6.40 9.13 -3.67
C SER A 66 7.53 8.38 -4.38
N LEU A 67 8.08 7.34 -3.74
CA LEU A 67 9.19 6.55 -4.31
C LEU A 67 8.72 5.53 -5.36
N LYS A 68 7.40 5.30 -5.49
CA LYS A 68 6.88 4.16 -6.25
C LYS A 68 7.47 4.02 -7.64
N THR A 69 7.43 5.08 -8.44
CA THR A 69 7.85 5.02 -9.85
C THR A 69 9.33 4.66 -9.97
N ALA A 70 10.21 5.34 -9.24
CA ALA A 70 11.64 5.08 -9.26
C ALA A 70 12.01 3.71 -8.68
N LEU A 71 11.41 3.33 -7.54
CA LEU A 71 11.74 2.05 -6.91
C LEU A 71 11.22 0.84 -7.68
N ASP A 72 10.09 0.93 -8.37
CA ASP A 72 9.58 -0.17 -9.21
C ASP A 72 10.55 -0.43 -10.38
N GLU A 73 11.09 0.63 -11.00
CA GLU A 73 12.09 0.52 -12.07
C GLU A 73 13.42 -0.07 -11.54
N ILE A 74 13.89 0.41 -10.39
CA ILE A 74 15.11 -0.11 -9.74
C ILE A 74 14.92 -1.57 -9.32
N ASN A 75 13.76 -1.92 -8.75
CA ASN A 75 13.45 -3.29 -8.31
C ASN A 75 13.42 -4.28 -9.48
N THR A 76 12.93 -3.87 -10.65
CA THR A 76 12.98 -4.69 -11.87
C THR A 76 14.43 -5.04 -12.23
N GLN A 77 15.32 -4.05 -12.23
CA GLN A 77 16.75 -4.29 -12.49
C GLN A 77 17.42 -5.15 -11.42
N TRP A 78 17.03 -4.96 -10.15
CA TRP A 78 17.55 -5.79 -9.07
C TRP A 78 17.16 -7.26 -9.26
N HIS A 79 15.93 -7.51 -9.66
CA HIS A 79 15.46 -8.86 -9.99
C HIS A 79 16.24 -9.47 -11.17
N GLU A 80 16.40 -8.73 -12.25
CA GLU A 80 17.15 -9.16 -13.43
C GLU A 80 18.61 -9.52 -13.12
N ARG A 81 19.27 -8.74 -12.25
CA ARG A 81 20.68 -8.94 -11.88
C ARG A 81 20.90 -10.04 -10.86
N THR A 82 19.96 -10.27 -9.97
CA THR A 82 20.18 -11.14 -8.78
C THR A 82 19.28 -12.37 -8.75
N GLY A 83 18.21 -12.41 -9.55
CA GLY A 83 17.14 -13.41 -9.47
C GLY A 83 16.28 -13.30 -8.21
N LYS A 84 16.55 -12.34 -7.29
CA LYS A 84 15.85 -12.18 -6.03
C LYS A 84 14.58 -11.34 -6.19
N ARG A 85 13.60 -11.54 -5.32
CA ARG A 85 12.34 -10.80 -5.30
C ARG A 85 12.28 -9.83 -4.13
N ALA A 86 12.20 -8.52 -4.41
CA ALA A 86 11.74 -7.55 -3.44
C ALA A 86 10.25 -7.29 -3.66
N VAL A 87 9.48 -7.28 -2.56
CA VAL A 87 8.10 -6.81 -2.55
C VAL A 87 8.10 -5.48 -1.83
N ILE A 88 7.52 -4.46 -2.46
CA ILE A 88 7.53 -3.10 -1.92
C ILE A 88 6.11 -2.68 -1.60
N SER A 89 5.86 -2.31 -0.35
CA SER A 89 4.60 -1.72 0.11
C SER A 89 4.74 -0.21 0.17
N TYR A 90 3.88 0.49 -0.56
CA TYR A 90 3.89 1.94 -0.68
C TYR A 90 2.74 2.57 0.10
N ALA A 91 3.05 3.46 1.04
CA ALA A 91 2.07 4.24 1.79
C ALA A 91 2.71 5.52 2.36
N ALA A 92 1.98 6.27 3.18
CA ALA A 92 2.59 7.33 3.96
C ALA A 92 3.64 6.79 4.94
N SER A 93 4.76 7.48 5.09
CA SER A 93 5.81 7.08 6.04
C SER A 93 5.27 6.90 7.46
N SER A 94 4.33 7.75 7.87
CA SER A 94 3.62 7.65 9.16
C SER A 94 2.90 6.32 9.35
N ALA A 95 2.13 5.90 8.34
CA ALA A 95 1.38 4.65 8.38
C ALA A 95 2.32 3.43 8.41
N LEU A 96 3.36 3.45 7.59
CA LEU A 96 4.36 2.36 7.53
C LEU A 96 5.17 2.25 8.82
N ALA A 97 5.58 3.38 9.41
CA ALA A 97 6.28 3.38 10.69
C ALA A 97 5.41 2.80 11.81
N LYS A 98 4.12 3.15 11.85
CA LYS A 98 3.17 2.57 12.81
C LYS A 98 2.94 1.08 12.60
N GLN A 99 2.91 0.60 11.35
CA GLN A 99 2.83 -0.83 11.06
C GLN A 99 4.09 -1.58 11.55
N ILE A 100 5.29 -1.01 11.35
CA ILE A 100 6.54 -1.59 11.87
C ILE A 100 6.52 -1.64 13.40
N GLU A 101 6.06 -0.57 14.07
CA GLU A 101 5.90 -0.55 15.53
C GLU A 101 4.95 -1.67 16.02
N GLN A 102 3.90 -1.98 15.24
CA GLN A 102 2.94 -3.05 15.53
C GLN A 102 3.43 -4.45 15.12
N GLY A 103 4.69 -4.56 14.68
CA GLY A 103 5.31 -5.85 14.36
C GLY A 103 5.15 -6.31 12.91
N ALA A 104 4.78 -5.42 11.98
CA ALA A 104 4.77 -5.77 10.56
C ALA A 104 6.17 -6.19 10.09
N PRO A 105 6.31 -7.28 9.29
CA PRO A 105 7.59 -7.94 9.02
C PRO A 105 8.39 -7.24 7.91
N ALA A 106 8.50 -5.90 7.93
CA ALA A 106 9.32 -5.16 6.97
C ALA A 106 10.80 -5.45 7.19
N ASP A 107 11.56 -5.63 6.11
CA ASP A 107 13.01 -5.77 6.15
C ASP A 107 13.72 -4.42 6.02
N ILE A 108 13.14 -3.49 5.24
CA ILE A 108 13.68 -2.15 4.98
C ILE A 108 12.56 -1.14 5.15
N PHE A 109 12.89 0.01 5.74
CA PHE A 109 12.02 1.19 5.80
C PHE A 109 12.67 2.37 5.09
N ILE A 110 11.91 3.03 4.20
CA ILE A 110 12.33 4.25 3.49
C ILE A 110 11.29 5.33 3.74
N SER A 111 11.66 6.32 4.55
CA SER A 111 10.78 7.44 4.90
C SER A 111 10.95 8.62 3.94
N ALA A 112 9.94 9.48 3.84
CA ALA A 112 10.01 10.77 3.16
C ALA A 112 10.30 11.94 4.12
N ASP A 113 10.59 11.66 5.36
CA ASP A 113 11.10 12.61 6.36
C ASP A 113 11.98 11.90 7.39
N GLU A 114 12.78 12.68 8.12
CA GLU A 114 13.60 12.19 9.19
C GLU A 114 12.79 11.86 10.45
N ASP A 115 11.65 12.52 10.68
CA ASP A 115 10.86 12.37 11.91
C ASP A 115 10.36 10.93 12.06
N TRP A 116 9.83 10.31 11.02
CA TRP A 116 9.37 8.92 11.09
C TRP A 116 10.50 7.91 11.14
N MET A 117 11.66 8.23 10.60
CA MET A 117 12.87 7.42 10.78
C MET A 117 13.38 7.54 12.22
N ASN A 118 13.43 8.75 12.79
CA ASN A 118 13.79 8.98 14.18
C ASN A 118 12.80 8.29 15.13
N TYR A 119 11.50 8.35 14.82
CA TYR A 119 10.47 7.65 15.57
C TYR A 119 10.74 6.15 15.74
N LEU A 120 11.18 5.47 14.68
CA LEU A 120 11.56 4.05 14.74
C LEU A 120 12.92 3.84 15.40
N ALA A 121 13.87 4.74 15.19
CA ALA A 121 15.20 4.66 15.82
C ALA A 121 15.12 4.74 17.36
N GLU A 122 14.34 5.69 17.89
CA GLU A 122 14.09 5.86 19.33
C GLU A 122 13.46 4.61 19.97
N ARG A 123 12.68 3.86 19.20
CA ARG A 123 12.04 2.60 19.60
C ARG A 123 12.92 1.38 19.35
N LYS A 124 14.13 1.58 18.85
CA LYS A 124 15.09 0.49 18.50
C LYS A 124 14.50 -0.48 17.46
N LEU A 125 13.68 0.01 16.55
CA LEU A 125 13.01 -0.78 15.50
C LEU A 125 13.78 -0.76 14.17
N ILE A 126 14.86 -0.01 14.08
CA ILE A 126 15.80 -0.03 12.95
C ILE A 126 17.22 -0.37 13.45
N ARG A 127 18.09 -0.72 12.54
CA ARG A 127 19.53 -0.88 12.76
C ARG A 127 20.22 0.44 12.47
N PRO A 128 20.67 1.19 13.48
CA PRO A 128 21.25 2.53 13.29
C PRO A 128 22.44 2.57 12.34
N GLU A 129 23.26 1.53 12.35
CA GLU A 129 24.44 1.40 11.48
C GLU A 129 24.11 1.25 9.99
N THR A 130 22.87 0.94 9.67
CA THR A 130 22.37 0.84 8.27
C THR A 130 21.65 2.09 7.79
N ARG A 131 21.41 3.04 8.71
CA ARG A 131 20.71 4.28 8.37
C ARG A 131 21.59 5.18 7.52
N LEU A 132 21.01 5.70 6.45
CA LEU A 132 21.64 6.72 5.61
C LEU A 132 20.55 7.60 4.95
N ASP A 133 20.95 8.80 4.58
CA ASP A 133 20.11 9.70 3.79
C ASP A 133 20.33 9.38 2.31
N LEU A 134 19.29 8.86 1.67
CA LEU A 134 19.39 8.29 0.33
C LEU A 134 19.32 9.37 -0.76
N ILE A 135 18.28 10.18 -0.72
CA ILE A 135 17.93 11.21 -1.71
C ILE A 135 17.15 12.34 -1.05
N GLY A 136 16.99 13.46 -1.77
CA GLY A 136 16.13 14.58 -1.42
C GLY A 136 15.00 14.78 -2.42
N ASN A 137 14.19 15.83 -2.19
CA ASN A 137 13.09 16.20 -3.09
C ASN A 137 12.81 17.70 -2.97
N ARG A 138 11.90 18.20 -3.83
CA ARG A 138 11.37 19.57 -3.77
C ARG A 138 9.86 19.53 -3.63
N LEU A 139 9.30 20.54 -2.96
CA LEU A 139 7.86 20.70 -2.82
C LEU A 139 7.34 21.57 -3.95
N VAL A 140 6.25 21.14 -4.61
CA VAL A 140 5.67 21.86 -5.75
C VAL A 140 4.16 22.01 -5.60
N LEU A 141 3.65 23.11 -6.18
CA LEU A 141 2.22 23.30 -6.43
C LEU A 141 1.91 22.77 -7.83
N ILE A 142 0.87 21.97 -7.96
CA ILE A 142 0.42 21.40 -9.23
C ILE A 142 -1.02 21.77 -9.54
N SER A 143 -1.36 21.75 -10.83
CA SER A 143 -2.73 21.78 -11.36
C SER A 143 -2.95 20.64 -12.34
N SER A 144 -4.19 20.42 -12.76
CA SER A 144 -4.47 19.54 -13.90
C SER A 144 -3.78 20.08 -15.16
N LYS A 145 -3.37 19.18 -16.05
CA LYS A 145 -2.76 19.53 -17.33
C LYS A 145 -3.70 20.42 -18.16
N GLY A 146 -3.13 21.44 -18.78
CA GLY A 146 -3.88 22.38 -19.62
C GLY A 146 -4.50 23.56 -18.89
N ALA A 147 -4.32 23.66 -17.56
CA ALA A 147 -4.73 24.86 -16.81
C ALA A 147 -3.88 26.13 -17.14
N ASP A 148 -2.74 25.94 -17.82
CA ASP A 148 -1.80 26.97 -18.23
C ASP A 148 -1.50 28.03 -17.14
N LEU A 149 -1.32 27.52 -15.92
CA LEU A 149 -1.13 28.31 -14.72
C LEU A 149 0.34 28.27 -14.27
N GLN A 150 0.94 29.46 -14.14
CA GLN A 150 2.28 29.63 -13.55
C GLN A 150 2.22 30.66 -12.44
N VAL A 151 2.80 30.36 -11.30
CA VAL A 151 2.74 31.20 -10.10
C VAL A 151 4.13 31.32 -9.48
N ASN A 152 4.54 32.57 -9.23
CA ASN A 152 5.69 32.83 -8.38
C ASN A 152 5.25 32.64 -6.92
N ILE A 153 5.71 31.54 -6.28
CA ILE A 153 5.40 31.24 -4.88
C ILE A 153 6.29 32.10 -3.99
N ALA A 154 5.69 33.14 -3.42
CA ALA A 154 6.33 34.12 -2.55
C ALA A 154 5.41 34.43 -1.34
N PRO A 155 5.88 35.10 -0.30
CA PRO A 155 5.03 35.49 0.83
C PRO A 155 3.75 36.21 0.38
N GLY A 156 2.61 35.70 0.86
CA GLY A 156 1.28 36.24 0.52
C GLY A 156 0.77 35.91 -0.88
N PHE A 157 1.35 34.98 -1.63
CA PHE A 157 0.87 34.61 -2.96
C PHE A 157 -0.63 34.23 -2.95
N PRO A 158 -1.40 34.49 -4.02
CA PRO A 158 -2.87 34.50 -3.99
C PRO A 158 -3.50 33.09 -4.03
N LEU A 159 -3.03 32.16 -3.19
CA LEU A 159 -3.45 30.76 -3.23
C LEU A 159 -4.97 30.59 -3.10
N LEU A 160 -5.62 31.33 -2.17
CA LEU A 160 -7.07 31.23 -1.99
C LEU A 160 -7.83 31.66 -3.25
N SER A 161 -7.39 32.72 -3.91
CA SER A 161 -7.97 33.19 -5.17
C SER A 161 -7.81 32.16 -6.30
N LEU A 162 -6.64 31.52 -6.37
CA LEU A 162 -6.34 30.47 -7.37
C LEU A 162 -7.17 29.21 -7.14
N LEU A 163 -7.55 28.89 -5.90
CA LEU A 163 -8.45 27.77 -5.60
C LEU A 163 -9.90 28.04 -6.05
N GLY A 164 -10.30 29.30 -6.22
CA GLY A 164 -11.69 29.65 -6.51
C GLY A 164 -12.64 29.07 -5.48
N GLN A 165 -13.58 28.24 -5.89
CA GLN A 165 -14.49 27.51 -5.00
C GLN A 165 -13.97 26.12 -4.60
N GLY A 166 -12.86 25.66 -5.20
CA GLY A 166 -12.28 24.33 -4.96
C GLY A 166 -11.53 24.20 -3.63
N ARG A 167 -10.94 23.04 -3.43
CA ARG A 167 -10.11 22.70 -2.28
C ARG A 167 -8.67 22.41 -2.73
N LEU A 168 -7.71 22.66 -1.85
CA LEU A 168 -6.31 22.31 -2.07
C LEU A 168 -6.08 20.84 -1.71
N ALA A 169 -5.72 20.03 -2.70
CA ALA A 169 -5.31 18.66 -2.46
C ALA A 169 -3.93 18.63 -1.78
N ILE A 170 -3.85 17.96 -0.64
CA ILE A 170 -2.62 17.83 0.15
C ILE A 170 -2.68 16.54 0.95
N ALA A 171 -1.56 15.91 1.23
CA ALA A 171 -1.53 14.81 2.20
C ALA A 171 -1.87 15.31 3.61
N ASN A 172 -2.28 14.41 4.52
CA ASN A 172 -2.62 14.80 5.89
C ASN A 172 -1.52 15.65 6.53
N THR A 173 -1.88 16.85 6.97
CA THR A 173 -0.94 17.89 7.40
C THR A 173 -0.34 17.67 8.78
N ASP A 174 -0.88 16.74 9.57
CA ASP A 174 -0.43 16.50 10.93
C ASP A 174 0.56 15.31 11.01
N ALA A 175 0.46 14.35 10.08
CA ALA A 175 1.22 13.12 10.18
C ALA A 175 2.02 12.76 8.93
N VAL A 176 1.51 13.03 7.73
CA VAL A 176 2.14 12.61 6.46
C VAL A 176 3.24 13.59 6.06
N PRO A 177 4.46 13.15 5.71
CA PRO A 177 5.58 14.02 5.42
C PRO A 177 5.25 15.17 4.43
N ALA A 178 4.70 14.85 3.25
CA ALA A 178 4.33 15.86 2.26
C ALA A 178 3.32 16.89 2.80
N GLY A 179 2.38 16.45 3.62
CA GLY A 179 1.42 17.31 4.30
C GLY A 179 2.08 18.23 5.33
N LYS A 180 2.98 17.70 6.15
CA LYS A 180 3.76 18.47 7.14
C LYS A 180 4.61 19.55 6.45
N TYR A 181 5.35 19.17 5.38
CA TYR A 181 6.14 20.12 4.60
C TYR A 181 5.24 21.18 3.93
N GLY A 182 4.11 20.76 3.35
CA GLY A 182 3.15 21.69 2.72
C GLY A 182 2.58 22.69 3.72
N ARG A 183 2.18 22.23 4.91
CA ARG A 183 1.71 23.09 5.99
C ARG A 183 2.79 24.08 6.43
N ALA A 184 4.00 23.60 6.71
CA ALA A 184 5.12 24.47 7.11
C ALA A 184 5.40 25.56 6.05
N ALA A 185 5.41 25.19 4.77
CA ALA A 185 5.61 26.14 3.68
C ALA A 185 4.49 27.20 3.60
N LEU A 186 3.23 26.78 3.73
CA LEU A 186 2.08 27.70 3.72
C LEU A 186 2.06 28.63 4.95
N GLU A 187 2.50 28.15 6.11
CA GLU A 187 2.65 28.95 7.32
C GLU A 187 3.77 29.98 7.15
N ALA A 188 4.95 29.57 6.66
CA ALA A 188 6.08 30.48 6.40
C ALA A 188 5.77 31.55 5.35
N LEU A 189 4.94 31.22 4.36
CA LEU A 189 4.48 32.14 3.33
C LEU A 189 3.31 33.03 3.75
N GLY A 190 2.77 32.85 4.97
CA GLY A 190 1.66 33.64 5.51
C GLY A 190 0.29 33.36 4.89
N VAL A 191 0.13 32.25 4.15
CA VAL A 191 -1.12 31.93 3.45
C VAL A 191 -1.91 30.79 4.09
N TRP A 192 -1.36 30.11 5.10
CA TRP A 192 -2.02 28.97 5.77
C TRP A 192 -3.41 29.30 6.30
N GLN A 193 -3.56 30.41 7.01
CA GLN A 193 -4.83 30.78 7.66
C GLN A 193 -5.96 30.98 6.64
N SER A 194 -5.65 31.39 5.42
CA SER A 194 -6.65 31.62 4.36
C SER A 194 -7.15 30.32 3.72
N VAL A 195 -6.37 29.22 3.80
CA VAL A 195 -6.68 27.98 3.08
C VAL A 195 -6.88 26.74 3.98
N LYS A 196 -6.58 26.81 5.28
CA LYS A 196 -6.64 25.65 6.20
C LYS A 196 -8.01 24.96 6.23
N ASP A 197 -9.11 25.70 6.06
CA ASP A 197 -10.47 25.18 6.01
C ASP A 197 -10.91 24.74 4.60
N ARG A 198 -10.01 24.90 3.63
CA ARG A 198 -10.21 24.60 2.21
C ARG A 198 -9.29 23.45 1.75
N LEU A 199 -8.90 22.54 2.63
CA LEU A 199 -8.06 21.41 2.29
C LEU A 199 -8.91 20.20 1.88
N ALA A 200 -8.43 19.46 0.87
CA ALA A 200 -8.79 18.07 0.57
C ALA A 200 -7.61 17.19 1.00
N GLN A 201 -7.68 16.71 2.25
CA GLN A 201 -6.59 15.92 2.82
C GLN A 201 -6.64 14.47 2.36
N ALA A 202 -5.50 13.95 1.91
CA ALA A 202 -5.32 12.58 1.44
C ALA A 202 -4.48 11.75 2.42
N GLU A 203 -4.64 10.44 2.36
CA GLU A 203 -3.89 9.49 3.18
C GLU A 203 -2.38 9.46 2.89
N ASN A 204 -1.97 9.80 1.67
CA ASN A 204 -0.58 9.94 1.24
C ASN A 204 -0.47 10.93 0.06
N VAL A 205 0.76 11.26 -0.35
CA VAL A 205 1.00 12.25 -1.41
C VAL A 205 0.52 11.81 -2.79
N ARG A 206 0.58 10.51 -3.11
CA ARG A 206 0.07 9.98 -4.39
C ARG A 206 -1.44 10.03 -4.48
N ALA A 207 -2.15 9.87 -3.37
CA ALA A 207 -3.59 10.10 -3.32
C ALA A 207 -3.93 11.58 -3.52
N ALA A 208 -3.14 12.51 -2.96
CA ALA A 208 -3.30 13.94 -3.24
C ALA A 208 -3.03 14.29 -4.71
N LEU A 209 -1.99 13.73 -5.33
CA LEU A 209 -1.71 13.85 -6.75
C LEU A 209 -2.90 13.42 -7.62
N LEU A 210 -3.49 12.26 -7.31
CA LEU A 210 -4.63 11.71 -8.06
C LEU A 210 -5.87 12.61 -8.01
N MET A 211 -6.13 13.31 -6.90
CA MET A 211 -7.23 14.27 -6.83
C MET A 211 -7.08 15.39 -7.87
N VAL A 212 -5.85 15.88 -8.09
CA VAL A 212 -5.57 16.89 -9.09
C VAL A 212 -5.60 16.30 -10.51
N SER A 213 -4.97 15.15 -10.69
CA SER A 213 -4.92 14.45 -11.98
C SER A 213 -6.30 14.13 -12.53
N ARG A 214 -7.28 13.85 -11.66
CA ARG A 214 -8.68 13.56 -12.00
C ARG A 214 -9.58 14.80 -12.04
N GLY A 215 -9.05 15.99 -11.75
CA GLY A 215 -9.83 17.22 -11.70
C GLY A 215 -10.74 17.34 -10.47
N GLU A 216 -10.56 16.52 -9.44
CA GLU A 216 -11.32 16.57 -8.17
C GLU A 216 -10.87 17.75 -7.30
N ALA A 217 -9.64 18.23 -7.49
CA ALA A 217 -9.09 19.43 -6.87
C ALA A 217 -8.39 20.30 -7.93
N PRO A 218 -8.59 21.62 -7.93
CA PRO A 218 -7.96 22.52 -8.91
C PRO A 218 -6.45 22.60 -8.73
N LEU A 219 -5.97 22.55 -7.51
CA LEU A 219 -4.55 22.62 -7.14
C LEU A 219 -4.20 21.57 -6.09
N GLY A 220 -2.93 21.17 -6.06
CA GLY A 220 -2.41 20.27 -5.04
C GLY A 220 -0.96 20.58 -4.68
N ILE A 221 -0.56 20.21 -3.47
CA ILE A 221 0.82 20.25 -3.00
C ILE A 221 1.35 18.83 -2.92
N VAL A 222 2.40 18.56 -3.72
CA VAL A 222 3.06 17.26 -3.85
C VAL A 222 4.56 17.47 -3.98
N TYR A 223 5.33 16.40 -4.14
CA TYR A 223 6.75 16.51 -4.48
C TYR A 223 6.96 16.62 -5.99
N GLU A 224 8.13 17.15 -6.39
CA GLU A 224 8.56 17.20 -7.80
C GLU A 224 8.51 15.81 -8.44
N SER A 225 8.95 14.78 -7.72
CA SER A 225 8.91 13.39 -8.19
C SER A 225 7.50 12.86 -8.42
N ASP A 226 6.51 13.33 -7.66
CA ASP A 226 5.11 12.96 -7.90
C ASP A 226 4.58 13.66 -9.16
N ALA A 227 4.88 14.95 -9.32
CA ALA A 227 4.49 15.70 -10.51
C ALA A 227 5.10 15.11 -11.79
N ALA A 228 6.38 14.71 -11.75
CA ALA A 228 7.07 14.06 -12.86
C ALA A 228 6.44 12.71 -13.26
N SER A 229 5.85 12.00 -12.30
CA SER A 229 5.30 10.66 -12.52
C SER A 229 3.91 10.60 -13.14
N ASP A 230 3.21 11.73 -13.24
CA ASP A 230 1.84 11.77 -13.79
C ASP A 230 1.74 12.83 -14.92
N PRO A 231 1.56 12.38 -16.18
CA PRO A 231 1.47 13.28 -17.34
C PRO A 231 0.19 14.13 -17.38
N ASN A 232 -0.79 13.90 -16.50
CA ASN A 232 -2.05 14.63 -16.45
C ASN A 232 -2.02 15.82 -15.50
N VAL A 233 -0.88 16.08 -14.86
CA VAL A 233 -0.68 17.30 -14.06
C VAL A 233 0.41 18.18 -14.64
N SER A 234 0.38 19.46 -14.27
CA SER A 234 1.41 20.44 -14.59
C SER A 234 1.90 21.10 -13.30
N ARG A 235 3.22 21.33 -13.22
CA ARG A 235 3.80 22.14 -12.15
C ARG A 235 3.41 23.60 -12.33
N VAL A 236 2.78 24.18 -11.33
CA VAL A 236 2.38 25.58 -11.24
C VAL A 236 3.48 26.45 -10.66
N GLY A 237 4.21 25.94 -9.69
CA GLY A 237 5.33 26.62 -9.03
C GLY A 237 6.06 25.71 -8.07
N THR A 238 7.28 26.09 -7.71
CA THR A 238 8.11 25.38 -6.71
C THR A 238 8.16 26.21 -5.43
N PHE A 239 7.92 25.56 -4.29
CA PHE A 239 8.03 26.22 -2.98
C PHE A 239 9.50 26.53 -2.68
N PRO A 240 9.82 27.74 -2.17
CA PRO A 240 11.18 28.08 -1.76
C PRO A 240 11.67 27.14 -0.63
N GLU A 241 12.90 26.65 -0.73
CA GLU A 241 13.46 25.66 0.18
C GLU A 241 13.56 26.16 1.64
N ASN A 242 13.63 27.48 1.85
CA ASN A 242 13.64 28.10 3.18
C ASN A 242 12.26 28.20 3.84
N THR A 243 11.19 27.74 3.21
CA THR A 243 9.82 27.77 3.73
C THR A 243 9.42 26.49 4.49
N HIS A 244 10.22 25.45 4.41
CA HIS A 244 9.99 24.17 5.05
C HIS A 244 11.32 23.50 5.42
N PRO A 245 11.35 22.53 6.35
CA PRO A 245 12.55 21.73 6.58
C PRO A 245 13.03 21.04 5.30
N ARG A 246 14.35 20.80 5.22
CA ARG A 246 14.93 20.07 4.06
C ARG A 246 14.25 18.73 3.89
N ILE A 247 13.83 18.40 2.68
CA ILE A 247 13.19 17.13 2.36
C ILE A 247 14.28 16.09 2.13
N VAL A 248 14.34 15.10 3.01
CA VAL A 248 15.30 14.00 2.99
C VAL A 248 14.56 12.69 3.08
N TYR A 249 15.03 11.69 2.35
CA TYR A 249 14.52 10.31 2.39
C TYR A 249 15.55 9.40 3.05
N PRO A 250 15.49 9.24 4.37
CA PRO A 250 16.32 8.28 5.06
C PRO A 250 15.84 6.85 4.81
N ILE A 251 16.80 5.92 4.73
CA ILE A 251 16.59 4.48 4.62
C ILE A 251 17.29 3.77 5.76
N ALA A 252 16.70 2.68 6.26
CA ALA A 252 17.34 1.78 7.21
C ALA A 252 16.78 0.34 7.06
N VAL A 253 17.62 -0.63 7.43
CA VAL A 253 17.17 -2.02 7.68
C VAL A 253 16.47 -2.06 9.03
N THR A 254 15.33 -2.76 9.12
CA THR A 254 14.60 -2.91 10.38
C THR A 254 15.34 -3.82 11.35
N ALA A 255 15.16 -3.63 12.64
CA ALA A 255 15.82 -4.44 13.68
C ALA A 255 15.37 -5.92 13.62
N SER A 256 14.15 -6.17 13.18
CA SER A 256 13.56 -7.53 13.05
C SER A 256 14.07 -8.30 11.83
N SER A 257 14.65 -7.63 10.83
CA SER A 257 15.12 -8.30 9.61
C SER A 257 16.38 -9.12 9.88
N ALA A 258 16.34 -10.41 9.52
CA ALA A 258 17.51 -11.29 9.55
C ALA A 258 18.01 -11.62 8.12
N LYS A 259 17.50 -10.93 7.09
CA LYS A 259 17.77 -11.26 5.70
C LYS A 259 19.00 -10.53 5.16
N PRO A 260 20.08 -11.22 4.76
CA PRO A 260 21.23 -10.58 4.13
C PRO A 260 20.88 -9.81 2.85
N ALA A 261 19.85 -10.25 2.14
CA ALA A 261 19.37 -9.60 0.93
C ALA A 261 18.89 -8.15 1.16
N ALA A 262 18.46 -7.79 2.39
CA ALA A 262 18.09 -6.43 2.73
C ALA A 262 19.26 -5.45 2.59
N THR A 263 20.43 -5.79 3.12
CA THR A 263 21.64 -4.97 2.97
C THR A 263 22.08 -4.86 1.51
N VAL A 264 22.03 -5.97 0.76
CA VAL A 264 22.35 -5.96 -0.69
C VAL A 264 21.41 -5.04 -1.47
N PHE A 265 20.11 -5.03 -1.12
CA PHE A 265 19.15 -4.12 -1.76
C PHE A 265 19.46 -2.64 -1.41
N VAL A 266 19.76 -2.34 -0.15
CA VAL A 266 20.18 -0.98 0.26
C VAL A 266 21.44 -0.54 -0.48
N ASP A 267 22.43 -1.42 -0.64
CA ASP A 267 23.66 -1.12 -1.38
C ASP A 267 23.39 -0.83 -2.86
N MET A 268 22.45 -1.53 -3.47
CA MET A 268 22.05 -1.24 -4.84
C MET A 268 21.44 0.16 -4.99
N LEU A 269 20.64 0.61 -4.02
CA LEU A 269 20.03 1.95 -4.08
C LEU A 269 21.06 3.08 -4.04
N LYS A 270 22.29 2.81 -3.61
CA LYS A 270 23.41 3.77 -3.58
C LYS A 270 24.23 3.84 -4.87
N THR A 271 23.98 2.92 -5.80
CA THR A 271 24.74 2.85 -7.06
C THR A 271 24.48 4.06 -7.96
N PRO A 272 25.43 4.43 -8.84
CA PRO A 272 25.22 5.49 -9.81
C PRO A 272 23.99 5.27 -10.71
N GLU A 273 23.72 4.02 -11.07
CA GLU A 273 22.56 3.65 -11.90
C GLU A 273 21.23 3.92 -11.17
N ALA A 274 21.14 3.57 -9.89
CA ALA A 274 19.95 3.86 -9.08
C ALA A 274 19.79 5.37 -8.88
N ARG A 275 20.88 6.09 -8.63
CA ARG A 275 20.86 7.56 -8.52
C ARG A 275 20.34 8.22 -9.80
N SER A 276 20.82 7.80 -10.97
CA SER A 276 20.32 8.31 -12.27
C SER A 276 18.82 8.11 -12.43
N LYS A 277 18.25 7.00 -11.95
CA LYS A 277 16.80 6.77 -11.98
C LYS A 277 16.04 7.70 -11.03
N PHE A 278 16.55 7.92 -9.84
CA PHE A 278 15.97 8.89 -8.92
C PHE A 278 15.98 10.30 -9.51
N GLU A 279 17.11 10.74 -10.13
CA GLU A 279 17.20 12.05 -10.78
C GLU A 279 16.19 12.19 -11.94
N LYS A 280 16.08 11.17 -12.78
CA LYS A 280 15.12 11.13 -13.89
C LYS A 280 13.68 11.31 -13.40
N GLU A 281 13.33 10.75 -12.25
CA GLU A 281 12.03 10.87 -11.62
C GLU A 281 11.87 12.15 -10.76
N GLY A 282 12.79 13.12 -10.85
CA GLY A 282 12.69 14.44 -10.20
C GLY A 282 13.17 14.51 -8.76
N PHE A 283 13.79 13.46 -8.23
CA PHE A 283 14.46 13.52 -6.93
C PHE A 283 15.78 14.29 -7.00
N THR A 284 16.23 14.79 -5.86
CA THR A 284 17.54 15.45 -5.75
C THR A 284 18.56 14.50 -5.11
N ILE A 285 19.78 14.46 -5.65
CA ILE A 285 20.87 13.68 -5.05
C ILE A 285 21.48 14.48 -3.93
N LEU A 286 21.63 13.87 -2.79
CA LEU A 286 22.31 14.46 -1.63
C LEU A 286 23.83 14.33 -1.82
N LYS A 287 24.53 15.44 -1.52
CA LYS A 287 26.01 15.51 -1.56
C LYS A 287 26.63 14.90 -0.31
#